data_186515d9c0cfad6fae69d045e9a15a74
#
_entry.id   186515d9c0cfad6fae69d045e9a15a74
#
_cell.length_a   1.000
_cell.length_b   1.000
_cell.length_c   1.000
_cell.angle_alpha   90.00
_cell.angle_beta   90.00
_cell.angle_gamma   90.00
#
_symmetry.space_group_name_H-M   'P 1'
#
loop_
_entity.id
_entity.type
_entity.pdbx_description
1 polymer ?
#
loop_
_entity_poly.entity_id
_entity_poly.type
_entity_poly.pdbx_seq_one_letter_code
_entity_poly.pdbx_strand_id
1 'polypeptide(L)'
;MTYSYPDKGGHFGPYGGIYMAETLIPAVEELCQQYLRYRDDPEFKAEFAHELKHYVGRPSPIYHARRLSDSLGGAQIYLKREDLNHTGAHKINNAIGQALLARRMGKKRVIAETGAGMHGVATATVAARFGMECIVYMGAEDIQRQAPNVFRMKLLGATVVPVESGSRTLKDACNEAIRDWVTNVETTFYIFGTAAGPHPYPMMVRDFQCVIGFEARVQMPEMIGRQPDAVIACVGGGSNAIGLFYPYIEDAGVQIIGVEAGGYGLATGRHAAPLTADAKVGVLHGNKVYLMQDADGQIIETHSISAGLDYPGVGPEHCLLKDLGRAQYVAIDDDEALAAFDALCRFEGIIPALESSHAIAHAMKIAPSMGRDKVLLVNLSGRGDKDMNTVARIKGITL
;
A
#
# COMPACT_ATOMS: atom_id res chain seq x y z
N MET A 1 21.08 -17.69 0.15
CA MET A 1 20.30 -17.91 -1.09
C MET A 1 19.90 -16.54 -1.60
N THR A 2 20.11 -16.26 -2.87
CA THR A 2 19.66 -15.01 -3.49
C THR A 2 18.13 -15.03 -3.55
N TYR A 3 17.48 -13.95 -3.11
CA TYR A 3 16.03 -13.81 -3.16
C TYR A 3 15.57 -13.60 -4.62
N SER A 4 14.85 -14.58 -5.19
CA SER A 4 14.51 -14.59 -6.62
C SER A 4 13.02 -14.90 -6.87
N TYR A 5 12.14 -14.23 -6.14
CA TYR A 5 10.70 -14.37 -6.29
C TYR A 5 10.06 -13.19 -7.05
N PRO A 6 8.94 -13.41 -7.74
CA PRO A 6 8.23 -14.68 -7.92
C PRO A 6 8.95 -15.63 -8.90
N ASP A 7 8.50 -16.89 -8.93
CA ASP A 7 8.87 -17.83 -9.99
C ASP A 7 8.22 -17.45 -11.34
N LYS A 8 8.46 -18.24 -12.37
CA LYS A 8 7.90 -17.99 -13.71
C LYS A 8 6.38 -18.10 -13.77
N GLY A 9 5.75 -18.78 -12.84
CA GLY A 9 4.30 -18.89 -12.70
C GLY A 9 3.69 -17.80 -11.82
N GLY A 10 4.50 -16.85 -11.35
CA GLY A 10 4.05 -15.77 -10.49
C GLY A 10 3.88 -16.17 -9.03
N HIS A 11 4.53 -17.25 -8.58
CA HIS A 11 4.39 -17.72 -7.21
C HIS A 11 5.53 -17.22 -6.32
N PHE A 12 5.15 -16.84 -5.11
CA PHE A 12 6.00 -16.54 -3.97
C PHE A 12 5.92 -17.74 -3.01
N GLY A 13 6.68 -18.80 -3.28
CA GLY A 13 6.51 -20.08 -2.62
C GLY A 13 5.12 -20.67 -2.90
N PRO A 14 4.29 -20.99 -1.87
CA PRO A 14 2.93 -21.49 -2.10
C PRO A 14 1.88 -20.40 -2.40
N TYR A 15 2.28 -19.13 -2.42
CA TYR A 15 1.40 -17.97 -2.58
C TYR A 15 1.49 -17.35 -3.98
N GLY A 16 0.58 -16.41 -4.29
CA GLY A 16 0.54 -15.74 -5.59
C GLY A 16 -0.18 -16.58 -6.65
N GLY A 17 0.35 -16.59 -7.87
CA GLY A 17 -0.23 -17.29 -9.02
C GLY A 17 -1.30 -16.49 -9.76
N ILE A 18 -2.09 -17.19 -10.60
CA ILE A 18 -3.18 -16.61 -11.42
C ILE A 18 -4.45 -17.44 -11.18
N TYR A 19 -5.38 -16.92 -10.40
CA TYR A 19 -6.66 -17.55 -10.07
C TYR A 19 -7.81 -16.68 -10.58
N MET A 20 -7.90 -16.54 -11.89
CA MET A 20 -8.89 -15.68 -12.58
C MET A 20 -9.81 -16.52 -13.47
N ALA A 21 -10.96 -15.91 -13.86
CA ALA A 21 -11.82 -16.50 -14.86
C ALA A 21 -11.07 -16.65 -16.19
N GLU A 22 -11.39 -17.68 -16.95
CA GLU A 22 -10.74 -18.02 -18.22
C GLU A 22 -10.74 -16.85 -19.21
N THR A 23 -11.79 -16.03 -19.19
CA THR A 23 -11.95 -14.83 -20.04
C THR A 23 -10.89 -13.75 -19.77
N LEU A 24 -10.28 -13.73 -18.57
CA LEU A 24 -9.23 -12.78 -18.23
C LEU A 24 -7.81 -13.32 -18.43
N ILE A 25 -7.63 -14.62 -18.58
CA ILE A 25 -6.29 -15.21 -18.73
C ILE A 25 -5.50 -14.58 -19.87
N PRO A 26 -6.05 -14.42 -21.11
CA PRO A 26 -5.32 -13.78 -22.21
C PRO A 26 -4.87 -12.35 -21.89
N ALA A 27 -5.69 -11.57 -21.18
CA ALA A 27 -5.34 -10.20 -20.80
C ALA A 27 -4.25 -10.14 -19.73
N VAL A 28 -4.28 -11.05 -18.77
CA VAL A 28 -3.25 -11.17 -17.74
C VAL A 28 -1.92 -11.64 -18.35
N GLU A 29 -1.96 -12.56 -19.30
CA GLU A 29 -0.78 -13.00 -20.06
C GLU A 29 -0.21 -11.87 -20.93
N GLU A 30 -1.06 -11.12 -21.65
CA GLU A 30 -0.66 -9.91 -22.38
C GLU A 30 0.04 -8.93 -21.46
N LEU A 31 -0.57 -8.63 -20.31
CA LEU A 31 0.00 -7.73 -19.31
C LEU A 31 1.37 -8.23 -18.84
N CYS A 32 1.50 -9.51 -18.53
CA CYS A 32 2.75 -10.12 -18.07
C CYS A 32 3.85 -9.98 -19.13
N GLN A 33 3.55 -10.32 -20.41
CA GLN A 33 4.48 -10.21 -21.51
C GLN A 33 4.93 -8.76 -21.75
N GLN A 34 4.00 -7.82 -21.75
CA GLN A 34 4.31 -6.40 -21.95
C GLN A 34 5.10 -5.83 -20.77
N TYR A 35 4.73 -6.18 -19.52
CA TYR A 35 5.49 -5.76 -18.35
C TYR A 35 6.94 -6.29 -18.39
N LEU A 36 7.15 -7.58 -18.66
CA LEU A 36 8.49 -8.16 -18.77
C LEU A 36 9.31 -7.55 -19.90
N ARG A 37 8.66 -7.18 -21.02
CA ARG A 37 9.30 -6.49 -22.13
C ARG A 37 9.79 -5.09 -21.75
N TYR A 38 8.94 -4.31 -21.07
CA TYR A 38 9.25 -2.91 -20.74
C TYR A 38 10.00 -2.74 -19.41
N ARG A 39 9.91 -3.70 -18.50
CA ARG A 39 10.58 -3.66 -17.20
C ARG A 39 12.06 -3.32 -17.30
N ASP A 40 12.75 -3.88 -18.29
CA ASP A 40 14.18 -3.69 -18.50
C ASP A 40 14.51 -2.76 -19.68
N ASP A 41 13.51 -2.24 -20.35
CA ASP A 41 13.68 -1.29 -21.46
C ASP A 41 14.24 0.06 -20.97
N PRO A 42 15.36 0.52 -21.55
CA PRO A 42 16.01 1.76 -21.10
C PRO A 42 15.16 3.02 -21.29
N GLU A 43 14.34 3.08 -22.35
CA GLU A 43 13.49 4.26 -22.62
C GLU A 43 12.34 4.31 -21.60
N PHE A 44 11.72 3.15 -21.30
CA PHE A 44 10.68 3.07 -20.28
C PHE A 44 11.23 3.46 -18.90
N LYS A 45 12.40 2.95 -18.53
CA LYS A 45 13.07 3.30 -17.28
C LYS A 45 13.39 4.80 -17.20
N ALA A 46 13.88 5.39 -18.28
CA ALA A 46 14.18 6.81 -18.33
C ALA A 46 12.91 7.67 -18.22
N GLU A 47 11.83 7.30 -18.92
CA GLU A 47 10.54 7.99 -18.84
C GLU A 47 9.95 7.87 -17.44
N PHE A 48 9.97 6.68 -16.83
CA PHE A 48 9.50 6.47 -15.46
C PHE A 48 10.32 7.29 -14.44
N ALA A 49 11.64 7.27 -14.54
CA ALA A 49 12.53 8.08 -13.68
C ALA A 49 12.28 9.59 -13.86
N HIS A 50 12.03 10.05 -15.10
CA HIS A 50 11.68 11.44 -15.39
C HIS A 50 10.37 11.84 -14.68
N GLU A 51 9.33 11.03 -14.80
CA GLU A 51 8.04 11.29 -14.13
C GLU A 51 8.16 11.26 -12.61
N LEU A 52 8.90 10.30 -12.06
CA LEU A 52 9.17 10.25 -10.62
C LEU A 52 9.86 11.52 -10.12
N LYS A 53 10.84 12.01 -10.85
CA LYS A 53 11.62 13.20 -10.46
C LYS A 53 10.83 14.49 -10.63
N HIS A 54 10.25 14.71 -11.82
CA HIS A 54 9.73 16.02 -12.21
C HIS A 54 8.23 16.19 -11.96
N TYR A 55 7.47 15.08 -11.85
CA TYR A 55 6.03 15.14 -11.59
C TYR A 55 5.67 14.67 -10.19
N VAL A 56 6.27 13.57 -9.71
CA VAL A 56 6.01 13.06 -8.36
C VAL A 56 6.78 13.84 -7.29
N GLY A 57 7.95 14.36 -7.61
CA GLY A 57 8.77 15.15 -6.69
C GLY A 57 9.79 14.31 -5.90
N ARG A 58 10.23 13.18 -6.48
CA ARG A 58 11.22 12.30 -5.85
C ARG A 58 12.67 12.79 -6.08
N PRO A 59 13.64 12.40 -5.21
CA PRO A 59 13.48 11.49 -4.06
C PRO A 59 12.70 12.11 -2.90
N SER A 60 11.84 11.33 -2.24
CA SER A 60 11.21 11.76 -1.00
C SER A 60 12.26 11.80 0.12
N PRO A 61 12.25 12.83 1.00
CA PRO A 61 13.27 12.95 2.04
C PRO A 61 13.08 11.94 3.17
N ILE A 62 14.15 11.68 3.91
CA ILE A 62 14.08 11.10 5.25
C ILE A 62 14.14 12.22 6.28
N TYR A 63 13.30 12.13 7.30
CA TYR A 63 13.19 13.11 8.37
C TYR A 63 13.42 12.45 9.73
N HIS A 64 14.31 13.01 10.55
CA HIS A 64 14.51 12.57 11.92
C HIS A 64 13.43 13.16 12.83
N ALA A 65 12.52 12.33 13.33
CA ALA A 65 11.47 12.72 14.27
C ALA A 65 12.09 12.89 15.69
N ARG A 66 12.90 13.94 15.85
CA ARG A 66 13.74 14.14 17.03
C ARG A 66 12.93 14.34 18.30
N ARG A 67 11.93 15.23 18.26
CA ARG A 67 11.14 15.52 19.47
C ARG A 67 10.33 14.31 19.92
N LEU A 68 9.81 13.54 18.97
CA LEU A 68 9.13 12.27 19.25
C LEU A 68 10.12 11.27 19.85
N SER A 69 11.29 11.09 19.25
CA SER A 69 12.35 10.19 19.76
C SER A 69 12.80 10.57 21.18
N ASP A 70 13.05 11.86 21.41
CA ASP A 70 13.46 12.38 22.73
C ASP A 70 12.39 12.14 23.78
N SER A 71 11.10 12.27 23.44
CA SER A 71 9.99 12.02 24.36
C SER A 71 9.87 10.55 24.78
N LEU A 72 10.31 9.63 23.92
CA LEU A 72 10.27 8.18 24.17
C LEU A 72 11.52 7.68 24.91
N GLY A 73 12.65 8.35 24.74
CA GLY A 73 13.89 8.08 25.49
C GLY A 73 14.74 6.90 25.02
N GLY A 74 14.34 6.21 23.94
CA GLY A 74 15.00 5.04 23.38
C GLY A 74 15.51 5.25 21.95
N ALA A 75 15.23 4.28 21.07
CA ALA A 75 15.65 4.31 19.67
C ALA A 75 15.22 5.58 18.94
N GLN A 76 16.04 6.00 17.97
CA GLN A 76 15.78 7.16 17.13
C GLN A 76 14.83 6.79 16.00
N ILE A 77 13.75 7.56 15.83
CA ILE A 77 12.74 7.33 14.78
C ILE A 77 13.00 8.26 13.60
N TYR A 78 13.15 7.68 12.44
CA TYR A 78 13.27 8.36 11.16
C TYR A 78 12.07 8.03 10.28
N LEU A 79 11.58 9.01 9.53
CA LEU A 79 10.40 8.89 8.67
C LEU A 79 10.81 9.01 7.21
N LYS A 80 10.54 8.00 6.39
CA LYS A 80 10.59 8.13 4.93
C LYS A 80 9.30 8.81 4.47
N ARG A 81 9.42 10.05 3.97
CA ARG A 81 8.32 11.01 3.78
C ARG A 81 7.58 10.82 2.45
N GLU A 82 6.91 9.68 2.27
CA GLU A 82 6.07 9.43 1.09
C GLU A 82 4.79 10.29 1.07
N ASP A 83 4.43 10.89 2.18
CA ASP A 83 3.37 11.88 2.33
C ASP A 83 3.63 13.19 1.56
N LEU A 84 4.88 13.47 1.22
CA LEU A 84 5.30 14.66 0.45
C LEU A 84 5.25 14.47 -1.06
N ASN A 85 5.05 13.25 -1.54
CA ASN A 85 4.90 13.00 -2.97
C ASN A 85 3.67 13.74 -3.53
N HIS A 86 3.68 14.04 -4.81
CA HIS A 86 2.47 14.50 -5.52
C HIS A 86 1.31 13.54 -5.23
N THR A 87 0.12 14.07 -5.01
CA THR A 87 -1.09 13.42 -4.48
C THR A 87 -1.09 13.16 -2.96
N GLY A 88 0.05 13.21 -2.29
CA GLY A 88 0.16 13.11 -0.83
C GLY A 88 0.31 11.68 -0.29
N ALA A 89 0.77 10.73 -1.11
CA ALA A 89 1.04 9.36 -0.69
C ALA A 89 1.94 8.60 -1.68
N HIS A 90 2.41 7.41 -1.28
CA HIS A 90 3.19 6.47 -2.10
C HIS A 90 2.46 5.94 -3.34
N LYS A 91 1.13 6.00 -3.38
CA LYS A 91 0.32 5.41 -4.45
C LYS A 91 0.67 5.92 -5.85
N ILE A 92 1.11 7.16 -5.97
CA ILE A 92 1.48 7.79 -7.25
C ILE A 92 2.66 7.06 -7.92
N ASN A 93 3.60 6.49 -7.16
CA ASN A 93 4.75 5.78 -7.72
C ASN A 93 4.30 4.62 -8.62
N ASN A 94 3.39 3.80 -8.09
CA ASN A 94 2.82 2.67 -8.80
C ASN A 94 1.89 3.12 -9.94
N ALA A 95 1.02 4.10 -9.68
CA ALA A 95 0.06 4.59 -10.68
C ALA A 95 0.76 5.15 -11.93
N ILE A 96 1.86 5.89 -11.78
CA ILE A 96 2.69 6.39 -12.90
C ILE A 96 3.25 5.21 -13.70
N GLY A 97 3.86 4.22 -13.05
CA GLY A 97 4.45 3.07 -13.73
C GLY A 97 3.41 2.28 -14.53
N GLN A 98 2.26 1.99 -13.94
CA GLN A 98 1.17 1.27 -14.62
C GLN A 98 0.56 2.10 -15.75
N ALA A 99 0.37 3.42 -15.57
CA ALA A 99 -0.16 4.29 -16.63
C ALA A 99 0.78 4.40 -17.83
N LEU A 100 2.10 4.47 -17.61
CA LEU A 100 3.09 4.43 -18.69
C LEU A 100 3.03 3.09 -19.43
N LEU A 101 2.88 1.98 -18.72
CA LEU A 101 2.70 0.67 -19.33
C LEU A 101 1.40 0.60 -20.13
N ALA A 102 0.28 1.08 -19.59
CA ALA A 102 -1.01 1.15 -20.28
C ALA A 102 -0.91 1.91 -21.62
N ARG A 103 -0.19 3.04 -21.63
CA ARG A 103 0.09 3.80 -22.87
C ARG A 103 0.89 3.00 -23.88
N ARG A 104 1.95 2.30 -23.44
CA ARG A 104 2.75 1.43 -24.32
C ARG A 104 1.93 0.26 -24.89
N MET A 105 0.91 -0.20 -24.15
CA MET A 105 -0.04 -1.21 -24.61
C MET A 105 -1.17 -0.63 -25.47
N GLY A 106 -1.20 0.68 -25.72
CA GLY A 106 -2.22 1.34 -26.53
C GLY A 106 -3.61 1.45 -25.87
N LYS A 107 -3.70 1.17 -24.55
CA LYS A 107 -4.96 1.27 -23.79
C LYS A 107 -5.32 2.75 -23.59
N LYS A 108 -6.59 3.09 -23.83
CA LYS A 108 -7.09 4.47 -23.74
C LYS A 108 -7.93 4.74 -22.52
N ARG A 109 -8.37 3.69 -21.85
CA ARG A 109 -9.21 3.70 -20.67
C ARG A 109 -8.49 3.00 -19.53
N VAL A 110 -8.54 3.60 -18.33
CA VAL A 110 -8.03 2.99 -17.11
C VAL A 110 -9.14 2.88 -16.08
N ILE A 111 -9.09 1.80 -15.31
CA ILE A 111 -9.96 1.61 -14.16
C ILE A 111 -9.13 1.37 -12.92
N ALA A 112 -9.71 1.66 -11.75
CA ALA A 112 -9.10 1.37 -10.46
C ALA A 112 -10.16 1.09 -9.40
N GLU A 113 -9.78 0.35 -8.36
CA GLU A 113 -10.48 0.27 -7.09
C GLU A 113 -9.90 1.28 -6.10
N THR A 114 -10.66 1.68 -5.09
CA THR A 114 -10.11 2.45 -3.98
C THR A 114 -10.96 2.31 -2.71
N GLY A 115 -10.32 2.28 -1.54
CA GLY A 115 -10.96 2.38 -0.22
C GLY A 115 -10.75 3.78 0.36
N ALA A 116 -9.56 4.08 0.89
CA ALA A 116 -9.21 5.41 1.41
C ALA A 116 -9.21 6.54 0.36
N GLY A 117 -9.43 6.24 -0.91
CA GLY A 117 -9.45 7.20 -1.99
C GLY A 117 -8.07 7.61 -2.54
N MET A 118 -6.98 7.29 -1.85
CA MET A 118 -5.63 7.72 -2.28
C MET A 118 -5.18 7.05 -3.58
N HIS A 119 -5.52 5.78 -3.79
CA HIS A 119 -5.23 5.10 -5.05
C HIS A 119 -6.09 5.66 -6.19
N GLY A 120 -7.38 5.87 -5.94
CA GLY A 120 -8.28 6.51 -6.91
C GLY A 120 -7.80 7.89 -7.32
N VAL A 121 -7.37 8.73 -6.36
CA VAL A 121 -6.78 10.04 -6.66
C VAL A 121 -5.51 9.91 -7.48
N ALA A 122 -4.60 8.99 -7.14
CA ALA A 122 -3.38 8.76 -7.92
C ALA A 122 -3.69 8.31 -9.35
N THR A 123 -4.66 7.38 -9.52
CA THR A 123 -5.10 6.90 -10.85
C THR A 123 -5.76 8.02 -11.66
N ALA A 124 -6.67 8.79 -11.06
CA ALA A 124 -7.29 9.94 -11.72
C ALA A 124 -6.23 10.98 -12.15
N THR A 125 -5.22 11.21 -11.29
CA THR A 125 -4.12 12.14 -11.57
C THR A 125 -3.30 11.71 -12.79
N VAL A 126 -2.89 10.44 -12.87
CA VAL A 126 -2.10 9.96 -14.01
C VAL A 126 -2.95 9.84 -15.27
N ALA A 127 -4.23 9.49 -15.15
CA ALA A 127 -5.16 9.47 -16.28
C ALA A 127 -5.34 10.87 -16.88
N ALA A 128 -5.56 11.90 -16.05
CA ALA A 128 -5.63 13.30 -16.49
C ALA A 128 -4.32 13.73 -17.18
N ARG A 129 -3.15 13.39 -16.57
CA ARG A 129 -1.84 13.73 -17.14
C ARG A 129 -1.62 13.11 -18.51
N PHE A 130 -2.06 11.89 -18.73
CA PHE A 130 -1.82 11.15 -19.98
C PHE A 130 -3.00 11.14 -20.96
N GLY A 131 -4.09 11.87 -20.65
CA GLY A 131 -5.26 11.97 -21.51
C GLY A 131 -6.04 10.66 -21.65
N MET A 132 -6.16 9.89 -20.59
CA MET A 132 -6.89 8.62 -20.55
C MET A 132 -8.27 8.80 -19.90
N GLU A 133 -9.27 8.09 -20.37
CA GLU A 133 -10.53 7.93 -19.65
C GLU A 133 -10.27 7.19 -18.33
N CYS A 134 -10.90 7.64 -17.25
CA CYS A 134 -10.69 7.07 -15.91
C CYS A 134 -11.99 6.77 -15.20
N ILE A 135 -12.16 5.52 -14.76
CA ILE A 135 -13.26 5.09 -13.89
C ILE A 135 -12.68 4.53 -12.59
N VAL A 136 -13.20 4.98 -11.46
CA VAL A 136 -12.78 4.53 -10.13
C VAL A 136 -13.98 3.92 -9.41
N TYR A 137 -13.85 2.65 -9.04
CA TYR A 137 -14.81 1.94 -8.21
C TYR A 137 -14.49 2.17 -6.74
N MET A 138 -15.50 2.57 -5.97
CA MET A 138 -15.34 2.84 -4.54
C MET A 138 -16.58 2.41 -3.77
N GLY A 139 -16.38 1.71 -2.67
CA GLY A 139 -17.50 1.30 -1.82
C GLY A 139 -18.30 2.50 -1.32
N ALA A 140 -19.64 2.37 -1.27
CA ALA A 140 -20.51 3.47 -0.85
C ALA A 140 -20.23 3.94 0.58
N GLU A 141 -19.82 3.03 1.47
CA GLU A 141 -19.38 3.37 2.83
C GLU A 141 -18.09 4.20 2.82
N ASP A 142 -17.12 3.80 1.99
CA ASP A 142 -15.85 4.51 1.84
C ASP A 142 -16.02 5.89 1.17
N ILE A 143 -16.99 6.03 0.24
CA ILE A 143 -17.33 7.33 -0.38
C ILE A 143 -17.76 8.34 0.69
N GLN A 144 -18.55 7.91 1.68
CA GLN A 144 -18.98 8.80 2.77
C GLN A 144 -17.81 9.16 3.69
N ARG A 145 -16.95 8.17 4.01
CA ARG A 145 -15.78 8.38 4.88
C ARG A 145 -14.75 9.32 4.26
N GLN A 146 -14.60 9.29 2.93
CA GLN A 146 -13.50 9.90 2.18
C GLN A 146 -13.98 10.89 1.10
N ALA A 147 -15.05 11.63 1.39
CA ALA A 147 -15.67 12.60 0.49
C ALA A 147 -14.67 13.61 -0.13
N PRO A 148 -13.63 14.14 0.57
CA PRO A 148 -12.65 15.01 -0.03
C PRO A 148 -11.87 14.36 -1.18
N ASN A 149 -11.51 13.08 -1.06
CA ASN A 149 -10.82 12.35 -2.13
C ASN A 149 -11.75 12.06 -3.31
N VAL A 150 -13.03 11.79 -3.05
CA VAL A 150 -14.05 11.65 -4.12
C VAL A 150 -14.15 12.93 -4.94
N PHE A 151 -14.18 14.08 -4.28
CA PHE A 151 -14.21 15.38 -4.96
C PHE A 151 -12.94 15.61 -5.79
N ARG A 152 -11.75 15.29 -5.24
CA ARG A 152 -10.48 15.38 -5.98
C ARG A 152 -10.48 14.52 -7.25
N MET A 153 -10.96 13.28 -7.19
CA MET A 153 -11.07 12.39 -8.35
C MET A 153 -11.97 13.01 -9.44
N LYS A 154 -13.14 13.56 -9.04
CA LYS A 154 -14.05 14.23 -9.98
C LYS A 154 -13.44 15.47 -10.60
N LEU A 155 -12.71 16.30 -9.85
CA LEU A 155 -11.98 17.45 -10.37
C LEU A 155 -10.92 17.06 -11.41
N LEU A 156 -10.31 15.90 -11.24
CA LEU A 156 -9.32 15.33 -12.17
C LEU A 156 -9.97 14.65 -13.39
N GLY A 157 -11.29 14.71 -13.52
CA GLY A 157 -12.03 14.18 -14.66
C GLY A 157 -12.37 12.69 -14.58
N ALA A 158 -12.13 12.04 -13.44
CA ALA A 158 -12.51 10.64 -13.27
C ALA A 158 -14.00 10.49 -12.92
N THR A 159 -14.61 9.42 -13.43
CA THR A 159 -15.92 8.96 -12.99
C THR A 159 -15.75 8.06 -11.77
N VAL A 160 -16.38 8.44 -10.64
CA VAL A 160 -16.41 7.61 -9.43
C VAL A 160 -17.73 6.85 -9.39
N VAL A 161 -17.64 5.51 -9.41
CA VAL A 161 -18.79 4.60 -9.39
C VAL A 161 -18.95 4.05 -7.98
N PRO A 162 -20.09 4.33 -7.31
CA PRO A 162 -20.36 3.77 -6.00
C PRO A 162 -20.68 2.27 -6.09
N VAL A 163 -20.13 1.48 -5.18
CA VAL A 163 -20.37 0.04 -5.08
C VAL A 163 -21.25 -0.20 -3.86
N GLU A 164 -22.49 -0.64 -4.10
CA GLU A 164 -23.54 -0.84 -3.09
C GLU A 164 -23.64 -2.30 -2.60
N SER A 165 -22.90 -3.22 -3.24
CA SER A 165 -22.92 -4.64 -2.90
C SER A 165 -21.97 -4.98 -1.75
N GLY A 166 -22.25 -6.07 -1.04
CA GLY A 166 -21.41 -6.60 0.04
C GLY A 166 -21.27 -5.65 1.23
N SER A 167 -20.07 -5.55 1.78
CA SER A 167 -19.73 -4.60 2.86
C SER A 167 -19.64 -3.15 2.40
N ARG A 168 -19.75 -2.89 1.10
CA ARG A 168 -19.65 -1.56 0.48
C ARG A 168 -18.31 -0.86 0.76
N THR A 169 -17.22 -1.66 0.83
CA THR A 169 -15.85 -1.23 1.11
C THR A 169 -14.88 -1.65 0.00
N LEU A 170 -13.59 -1.50 0.23
CA LEU A 170 -12.50 -1.78 -0.73
C LEU A 170 -12.60 -3.16 -1.40
N LYS A 171 -12.95 -4.22 -0.64
CA LYS A 171 -13.06 -5.59 -1.20
C LYS A 171 -14.08 -5.64 -2.33
N ASP A 172 -15.24 -5.02 -2.14
CA ASP A 172 -16.32 -5.04 -3.13
C ASP A 172 -16.03 -4.11 -4.31
N ALA A 173 -15.31 -3.00 -4.07
CA ALA A 173 -14.78 -2.15 -5.13
C ALA A 173 -13.82 -2.93 -6.06
N CYS A 174 -12.95 -3.78 -5.51
CA CYS A 174 -12.10 -4.68 -6.31
C CYS A 174 -12.94 -5.62 -7.18
N ASN A 175 -14.01 -6.21 -6.62
CA ASN A 175 -14.89 -7.11 -7.37
C ASN A 175 -15.54 -6.41 -8.56
N GLU A 176 -16.05 -5.19 -8.39
CA GLU A 176 -16.67 -4.43 -9.47
C GLU A 176 -15.65 -3.99 -10.53
N ALA A 177 -14.45 -3.57 -10.11
CA ALA A 177 -13.38 -3.26 -11.06
C ALA A 177 -12.98 -4.47 -11.90
N ILE A 178 -12.92 -5.67 -11.31
CA ILE A 178 -12.64 -6.93 -12.04
C ILE A 178 -13.78 -7.23 -13.03
N ARG A 179 -15.06 -7.03 -12.65
CA ARG A 179 -16.21 -7.24 -13.57
C ARG A 179 -16.17 -6.29 -14.76
N ASP A 180 -15.86 -5.02 -14.55
CA ASP A 180 -15.66 -4.06 -15.64
C ASP A 180 -14.49 -4.49 -16.52
N TRP A 181 -13.38 -4.92 -15.92
CA TRP A 181 -12.21 -5.35 -16.68
C TRP A 181 -12.52 -6.54 -17.59
N VAL A 182 -13.27 -7.55 -17.10
CA VAL A 182 -13.75 -8.68 -17.93
C VAL A 182 -14.53 -8.19 -19.14
N THR A 183 -15.39 -7.20 -18.92
CA THR A 183 -16.30 -6.70 -19.98
C THR A 183 -15.57 -5.87 -21.04
N ASN A 184 -14.53 -5.13 -20.65
CA ASN A 184 -13.89 -4.10 -21.48
C ASN A 184 -12.38 -4.35 -21.67
N VAL A 185 -11.93 -5.58 -21.59
CA VAL A 185 -10.52 -5.98 -21.50
C VAL A 185 -9.64 -5.47 -22.66
N GLU A 186 -10.20 -5.38 -23.86
CA GLU A 186 -9.45 -4.97 -25.06
C GLU A 186 -8.98 -3.51 -25.00
N THR A 187 -9.80 -2.63 -24.45
CA THR A 187 -9.56 -1.17 -24.44
C THR A 187 -9.09 -0.64 -23.09
N THR A 188 -9.25 -1.45 -22.04
CA THR A 188 -9.11 -1.02 -20.65
C THR A 188 -7.90 -1.66 -19.99
N PHE A 189 -7.16 -0.84 -19.23
CA PHE A 189 -6.11 -1.28 -18.34
C PHE A 189 -6.59 -1.12 -16.88
N TYR A 190 -6.48 -2.19 -16.11
CA TYR A 190 -6.76 -2.11 -14.67
C TYR A 190 -5.50 -1.68 -13.94
N ILE A 191 -5.48 -0.45 -13.41
CA ILE A 191 -4.41 0.05 -12.53
C ILE A 191 -4.68 -0.48 -11.13
N PHE A 192 -4.00 -1.56 -10.76
CA PHE A 192 -4.18 -2.22 -9.47
C PHE A 192 -3.49 -1.46 -8.33
N GLY A 193 -4.21 -1.23 -7.23
CA GLY A 193 -3.79 -0.30 -6.18
C GLY A 193 -2.80 -0.85 -5.15
N THR A 194 -2.53 -2.16 -5.16
CA THR A 194 -1.67 -2.79 -4.15
C THR A 194 -0.85 -3.94 -4.71
N ALA A 195 0.12 -4.46 -3.92
CA ALA A 195 0.98 -5.58 -4.32
C ALA A 195 0.29 -6.94 -4.12
N ALA A 196 -0.96 -7.04 -4.60
CA ALA A 196 -1.81 -8.23 -4.59
C ALA A 196 -2.43 -8.42 -5.98
N GLY A 197 -3.38 -9.35 -6.12
CA GLY A 197 -3.98 -9.65 -7.42
C GLY A 197 -3.25 -10.74 -8.19
N PRO A 198 -3.73 -11.11 -9.40
CA PRO A 198 -3.10 -12.14 -10.22
C PRO A 198 -1.71 -11.69 -10.69
N HIS A 199 -0.80 -12.64 -10.89
CA HIS A 199 0.46 -12.31 -11.55
C HIS A 199 0.19 -11.65 -12.92
N PRO A 200 0.89 -10.52 -13.30
CA PRO A 200 2.13 -10.01 -12.71
C PRO A 200 1.93 -8.89 -11.67
N TYR A 201 0.71 -8.55 -11.26
CA TYR A 201 0.45 -7.38 -10.41
C TYR A 201 1.31 -7.34 -9.13
N PRO A 202 1.45 -8.40 -8.32
CA PRO A 202 2.27 -8.32 -7.11
C PRO A 202 3.71 -7.92 -7.40
N MET A 203 4.33 -8.51 -8.43
CA MET A 203 5.69 -8.20 -8.86
C MET A 203 5.79 -6.78 -9.44
N MET A 204 4.89 -6.42 -10.34
CA MET A 204 4.89 -5.12 -11.02
C MET A 204 4.70 -3.97 -10.03
N VAL A 205 3.74 -4.09 -9.12
CA VAL A 205 3.49 -3.07 -8.10
C VAL A 205 4.67 -2.94 -7.15
N ARG A 206 5.24 -4.07 -6.69
CA ARG A 206 6.48 -4.07 -5.92
C ARG A 206 7.58 -3.29 -6.63
N ASP A 207 7.87 -3.63 -7.88
CA ASP A 207 8.97 -3.06 -8.63
C ASP A 207 8.82 -1.54 -8.80
N PHE A 208 7.59 -1.03 -9.05
CA PHE A 208 7.33 0.41 -9.10
C PHE A 208 7.40 1.09 -7.72
N GLN A 209 7.14 0.37 -6.64
CA GLN A 209 7.22 0.91 -5.27
C GLN A 209 8.63 0.80 -4.67
N CYS A 210 9.51 -0.06 -5.19
CA CYS A 210 10.86 -0.26 -4.64
C CYS A 210 11.73 0.99 -4.63
N VAL A 211 11.37 2.02 -5.39
CA VAL A 211 12.02 3.34 -5.33
C VAL A 211 12.09 3.87 -3.90
N ILE A 212 11.09 3.56 -3.04
CA ILE A 212 11.06 3.94 -1.62
C ILE A 212 12.29 3.40 -0.89
N GLY A 213 12.51 2.09 -0.98
CA GLY A 213 13.60 1.42 -0.27
C GLY A 213 14.97 1.65 -0.93
N PHE A 214 15.05 1.75 -2.26
CA PHE A 214 16.30 2.08 -2.94
C PHE A 214 16.81 3.47 -2.55
N GLU A 215 15.93 4.47 -2.50
CA GLU A 215 16.28 5.79 -2.00
C GLU A 215 16.70 5.74 -0.51
N ALA A 216 15.95 5.01 0.32
CA ALA A 216 16.25 4.89 1.74
C ALA A 216 17.65 4.27 1.98
N ARG A 217 18.04 3.26 1.20
CA ARG A 217 19.39 2.64 1.28
C ARG A 217 20.53 3.60 0.97
N VAL A 218 20.29 4.63 0.16
CA VAL A 218 21.26 5.70 -0.12
C VAL A 218 21.21 6.77 0.96
N GLN A 219 20.00 7.24 1.30
CA GLN A 219 19.81 8.37 2.21
C GLN A 219 20.19 8.05 3.66
N MET A 220 19.95 6.83 4.16
CA MET A 220 20.29 6.48 5.55
C MET A 220 21.80 6.55 5.81
N PRO A 221 22.71 5.93 5.01
CA PRO A 221 24.16 6.12 5.17
C PRO A 221 24.60 7.58 5.05
N GLU A 222 23.99 8.37 4.18
CA GLU A 222 24.32 9.81 4.07
C GLU A 222 23.95 10.58 5.36
N MET A 223 22.86 10.19 6.04
CA MET A 223 22.36 10.88 7.24
C MET A 223 23.03 10.42 8.54
N ILE A 224 23.27 9.10 8.66
CA ILE A 224 23.73 8.51 9.94
C ILE A 224 24.95 7.59 9.81
N GLY A 225 25.56 7.48 8.62
CA GLY A 225 26.74 6.65 8.35
C GLY A 225 26.47 5.15 8.25
N ARG A 226 25.21 4.68 8.37
CA ARG A 226 24.86 3.25 8.35
C ARG A 226 23.41 3.01 7.92
N GLN A 227 23.04 1.75 7.71
CA GLN A 227 21.64 1.36 7.54
C GLN A 227 20.88 1.40 8.87
N PRO A 228 19.52 1.50 8.86
CA PRO A 228 18.73 1.45 10.09
C PRO A 228 18.80 0.05 10.73
N ASP A 229 18.47 -0.05 12.03
CA ASP A 229 18.35 -1.34 12.71
C ASP A 229 17.04 -2.04 12.34
N ALA A 230 15.99 -1.28 12.01
CA ALA A 230 14.74 -1.83 11.49
C ALA A 230 14.08 -0.90 10.47
N VAL A 231 13.36 -1.50 9.50
CA VAL A 231 12.43 -0.83 8.59
C VAL A 231 11.01 -1.25 8.95
N ILE A 232 10.11 -0.27 9.09
CA ILE A 232 8.74 -0.46 9.58
C ILE A 232 7.75 0.17 8.61
N ALA A 233 6.70 -0.54 8.23
CA ALA A 233 5.63 0.00 7.40
C ALA A 233 4.28 -0.63 7.72
N CYS A 234 3.19 0.12 7.52
CA CYS A 234 1.84 -0.42 7.64
C CYS A 234 1.51 -1.37 6.48
N VAL A 235 0.72 -2.40 6.77
CA VAL A 235 0.35 -3.46 5.82
C VAL A 235 -1.18 -3.62 5.80
N GLY A 236 -1.80 -3.22 4.69
CA GLY A 236 -3.10 -3.70 4.23
C GLY A 236 -2.83 -4.69 3.09
N GLY A 237 -3.02 -4.29 1.82
CA GLY A 237 -2.48 -5.09 0.70
C GLY A 237 -0.94 -5.06 0.61
N GLY A 238 -0.27 -4.11 1.26
CA GLY A 238 1.16 -4.11 1.53
C GLY A 238 2.07 -3.44 0.49
N SER A 239 1.54 -2.63 -0.44
CA SER A 239 2.37 -2.03 -1.51
C SER A 239 3.45 -1.06 -0.99
N ASN A 240 3.12 -0.20 -0.02
CA ASN A 240 4.10 0.70 0.60
C ASN A 240 5.17 -0.06 1.36
N ALA A 241 4.75 -1.12 2.04
CA ALA A 241 5.62 -1.95 2.86
C ALA A 241 6.61 -2.73 1.98
N ILE A 242 6.14 -3.45 0.96
CA ILE A 242 7.04 -4.18 0.08
C ILE A 242 7.98 -3.24 -0.70
N GLY A 243 7.53 -2.03 -1.03
CA GLY A 243 8.36 -1.02 -1.65
C GLY A 243 9.54 -0.57 -0.77
N LEU A 244 9.33 -0.46 0.56
CA LEU A 244 10.41 -0.22 1.50
C LEU A 244 11.22 -1.49 1.76
N PHE A 245 10.57 -2.65 1.95
CA PHE A 245 11.18 -3.89 2.45
C PHE A 245 12.06 -4.59 1.42
N TYR A 246 11.62 -4.63 0.15
CA TYR A 246 12.27 -5.43 -0.89
C TYR A 246 13.78 -5.17 -1.01
N PRO A 247 14.28 -3.93 -1.05
CA PRO A 247 15.71 -3.66 -1.10
C PRO A 247 16.49 -4.08 0.16
N TYR A 248 15.80 -4.39 1.27
CA TYR A 248 16.39 -4.85 2.53
C TYR A 248 16.24 -6.36 2.77
N ILE A 249 15.55 -7.11 1.89
CA ILE A 249 15.28 -8.54 2.11
C ILE A 249 16.57 -9.35 2.32
N GLU A 250 17.62 -9.06 1.57
CA GLU A 250 18.90 -9.77 1.66
C GLU A 250 19.82 -9.21 2.75
N ASP A 251 19.46 -8.11 3.38
CA ASP A 251 20.25 -7.47 4.43
C ASP A 251 19.83 -8.02 5.81
N ALA A 252 20.50 -9.08 6.24
CA ALA A 252 20.19 -9.73 7.53
C ALA A 252 20.45 -8.83 8.76
N GLY A 253 21.19 -7.74 8.60
CA GLY A 253 21.45 -6.75 9.65
C GLY A 253 20.27 -5.81 9.92
N VAL A 254 19.29 -5.76 9.02
CA VAL A 254 18.12 -4.89 9.14
C VAL A 254 16.87 -5.73 9.41
N GLN A 255 16.19 -5.47 10.52
CA GLN A 255 14.89 -6.08 10.81
C GLN A 255 13.81 -5.53 9.89
N ILE A 256 12.87 -6.36 9.47
CA ILE A 256 11.71 -5.98 8.66
C ILE A 256 10.45 -6.20 9.47
N ILE A 257 9.65 -5.14 9.68
CA ILE A 257 8.45 -5.20 10.50
C ILE A 257 7.25 -4.63 9.73
N GLY A 258 6.28 -5.49 9.43
CA GLY A 258 4.98 -5.11 8.88
C GLY A 258 3.95 -4.90 9.99
N VAL A 259 3.20 -3.81 9.92
CA VAL A 259 2.21 -3.46 10.95
C VAL A 259 0.81 -3.50 10.35
N GLU A 260 0.00 -4.46 10.77
CA GLU A 260 -1.38 -4.66 10.36
C GLU A 260 -2.37 -3.94 11.28
N ALA A 261 -3.59 -3.74 10.80
CA ALA A 261 -4.65 -3.11 11.60
C ALA A 261 -5.30 -4.12 12.56
N GLY A 262 -5.06 -3.94 13.85
CA GLY A 262 -5.65 -4.71 14.93
C GLY A 262 -7.12 -4.37 15.22
N GLY A 263 -7.65 -3.32 14.61
CA GLY A 263 -9.05 -2.90 14.77
C GLY A 263 -9.43 -2.70 16.23
N TYR A 264 -10.49 -3.36 16.67
CA TYR A 264 -10.90 -3.38 18.08
C TYR A 264 -10.13 -4.40 18.94
N GLY A 265 -9.02 -4.93 18.44
CA GLY A 265 -8.21 -5.97 19.07
C GLY A 265 -8.44 -7.35 18.42
N LEU A 266 -7.34 -8.12 18.27
CA LEU A 266 -7.38 -9.43 17.58
C LEU A 266 -8.38 -10.40 18.22
N ALA A 267 -8.50 -10.40 19.56
CA ALA A 267 -9.40 -11.29 20.29
C ALA A 267 -10.90 -11.03 19.99
N THR A 268 -11.25 -9.88 19.44
CA THR A 268 -12.64 -9.54 19.09
C THR A 268 -13.07 -10.13 17.75
N GLY A 269 -12.14 -10.60 16.92
CA GLY A 269 -12.37 -11.01 15.53
C GLY A 269 -12.67 -9.82 14.59
N ARG A 270 -12.74 -8.59 15.08
CA ARG A 270 -12.99 -7.37 14.30
C ARG A 270 -11.69 -6.59 14.07
N HIS A 271 -10.90 -7.07 13.13
CA HIS A 271 -9.59 -6.55 12.73
C HIS A 271 -9.32 -6.83 11.26
N ALA A 272 -8.21 -6.34 10.72
CA ALA A 272 -7.72 -6.59 9.36
C ALA A 272 -6.24 -7.00 9.39
N ALA A 273 -5.93 -8.06 10.16
CA ALA A 273 -4.58 -8.52 10.42
C ALA A 273 -4.40 -10.00 10.07
N PRO A 274 -4.50 -10.40 8.78
CA PRO A 274 -4.46 -11.80 8.38
C PRO A 274 -3.13 -12.50 8.70
N LEU A 275 -2.01 -11.79 8.65
CA LEU A 275 -0.69 -12.37 8.95
C LEU A 275 -0.47 -12.52 10.46
N THR A 276 -0.82 -11.51 11.24
CA THR A 276 -0.63 -11.54 12.71
C THR A 276 -1.58 -12.51 13.40
N ALA A 277 -2.80 -12.65 12.89
CA ALA A 277 -3.82 -13.56 13.43
C ALA A 277 -3.72 -14.99 12.89
N ASP A 278 -2.67 -15.34 12.14
CA ASP A 278 -2.49 -16.67 11.51
C ASP A 278 -3.73 -17.14 10.74
N ALA A 279 -4.29 -16.25 9.94
CA ALA A 279 -5.46 -16.55 9.12
C ALA A 279 -5.18 -17.71 8.14
N LYS A 280 -6.23 -18.36 7.67
CA LYS A 280 -6.11 -19.47 6.73
C LYS A 280 -5.68 -18.99 5.34
N VAL A 281 -5.01 -19.87 4.59
CA VAL A 281 -4.67 -19.61 3.18
C VAL A 281 -5.91 -19.80 2.31
N GLY A 282 -6.16 -18.84 1.42
CA GLY A 282 -7.29 -18.86 0.48
C GLY A 282 -6.98 -18.09 -0.79
N VAL A 283 -7.94 -17.98 -1.68
CA VAL A 283 -7.83 -17.19 -2.93
C VAL A 283 -8.70 -15.95 -2.82
N LEU A 284 -8.11 -14.80 -3.07
CA LEU A 284 -8.81 -13.52 -3.10
C LEU A 284 -8.30 -12.67 -4.27
N HIS A 285 -9.21 -12.08 -5.06
CA HIS A 285 -8.88 -11.20 -6.18
C HIS A 285 -7.80 -11.76 -7.12
N GLY A 286 -7.85 -13.05 -7.38
CA GLY A 286 -7.01 -13.72 -8.37
C GLY A 286 -5.63 -14.18 -7.89
N ASN A 287 -5.35 -14.15 -6.59
CA ASN A 287 -4.11 -14.70 -6.03
C ASN A 287 -4.33 -15.47 -4.72
N LYS A 288 -3.42 -16.39 -4.41
CA LYS A 288 -3.45 -17.20 -3.21
C LYS A 288 -2.64 -16.54 -2.09
N VAL A 289 -3.26 -16.31 -0.94
CA VAL A 289 -2.70 -15.51 0.17
C VAL A 289 -3.26 -15.96 1.52
N TYR A 290 -2.72 -15.46 2.63
CA TYR A 290 -3.42 -15.47 3.92
C TYR A 290 -4.68 -14.61 3.83
N LEU A 291 -5.81 -15.13 4.30
CA LEU A 291 -7.14 -14.55 4.10
C LEU A 291 -8.00 -14.70 5.34
N MET A 292 -8.60 -13.58 5.78
CA MET A 292 -9.62 -13.58 6.83
C MET A 292 -10.88 -14.28 6.31
N GLN A 293 -11.07 -15.54 6.72
CA GLN A 293 -12.20 -16.39 6.29
C GLN A 293 -12.67 -17.28 7.44
N ASP A 294 -13.96 -17.63 7.41
CA ASP A 294 -14.57 -18.54 8.38
C ASP A 294 -14.27 -20.03 8.08
N ALA A 295 -14.96 -20.92 8.77
CA ALA A 295 -14.78 -22.37 8.61
C ALA A 295 -15.25 -22.86 7.22
N ASP A 296 -16.23 -22.18 6.64
CA ASP A 296 -16.82 -22.52 5.33
C ASP A 296 -16.10 -21.81 4.17
N GLY A 297 -15.03 -21.05 4.46
CA GLY A 297 -14.24 -20.32 3.46
C GLY A 297 -14.88 -18.98 3.02
N GLN A 298 -15.91 -18.50 3.73
CA GLN A 298 -16.48 -17.19 3.45
C GLN A 298 -15.60 -16.09 4.05
N ILE A 299 -15.45 -14.99 3.32
CA ILE A 299 -14.66 -13.85 3.78
C ILE A 299 -15.32 -13.22 4.99
N ILE A 300 -14.56 -13.07 6.07
CA ILE A 300 -14.99 -12.38 7.28
C ILE A 300 -14.90 -10.87 7.01
N GLU A 301 -15.93 -10.13 7.42
CA GLU A 301 -15.92 -8.68 7.40
C GLU A 301 -14.84 -8.15 8.32
N THR A 302 -13.93 -7.37 7.76
CA THR A 302 -12.81 -6.76 8.49
C THR A 302 -13.20 -5.43 9.11
N HIS A 303 -12.36 -4.96 10.01
CA HIS A 303 -12.50 -3.63 10.59
C HIS A 303 -11.14 -2.95 10.80
N SER A 304 -11.07 -1.69 10.42
CA SER A 304 -10.00 -0.76 10.74
C SER A 304 -10.52 0.67 10.75
N ILE A 305 -10.03 1.50 11.68
CA ILE A 305 -10.22 2.95 11.63
C ILE A 305 -9.69 3.56 10.33
N SER A 306 -8.71 2.91 9.73
CA SER A 306 -8.08 3.28 8.47
C SER A 306 -8.70 2.51 7.32
N ALA A 307 -9.44 3.20 6.43
CA ALA A 307 -10.05 2.59 5.26
C ALA A 307 -9.03 1.93 4.32
N GLY A 308 -7.78 2.39 4.29
CA GLY A 308 -6.73 1.81 3.45
C GLY A 308 -6.12 0.52 4.00
N LEU A 309 -6.37 0.18 5.27
CA LEU A 309 -5.96 -1.09 5.89
C LEU A 309 -7.14 -2.04 6.10
N ASP A 310 -8.38 -1.61 5.83
CA ASP A 310 -9.58 -2.42 5.97
C ASP A 310 -9.72 -3.39 4.78
N TYR A 311 -8.95 -4.47 4.83
CA TYR A 311 -8.84 -5.44 3.74
C TYR A 311 -8.57 -6.84 4.30
N PRO A 312 -9.33 -7.88 3.87
CA PRO A 312 -9.25 -9.21 4.48
C PRO A 312 -8.06 -10.06 4.02
N GLY A 313 -7.30 -9.62 3.03
CA GLY A 313 -6.13 -10.31 2.48
C GLY A 313 -4.87 -9.46 2.55
N VAL A 314 -3.81 -9.96 1.93
CA VAL A 314 -2.50 -9.31 1.90
C VAL A 314 -1.75 -9.68 0.62
N GLY A 315 -0.68 -8.99 0.27
CA GLY A 315 0.18 -9.36 -0.86
C GLY A 315 0.87 -10.71 -0.65
N PRO A 316 0.99 -11.54 -1.71
CA PRO A 316 1.56 -12.89 -1.60
C PRO A 316 3.04 -12.90 -1.17
N GLU A 317 3.78 -11.85 -1.51
CA GLU A 317 5.18 -11.71 -1.09
C GLU A 317 5.31 -11.50 0.42
N HIS A 318 4.37 -10.79 1.04
CA HIS A 318 4.29 -10.67 2.50
C HIS A 318 4.02 -12.01 3.18
N CYS A 319 3.16 -12.86 2.58
CA CYS A 319 2.91 -14.21 3.07
C CYS A 319 4.21 -15.03 3.09
N LEU A 320 4.97 -15.00 1.99
CA LEU A 320 6.25 -15.69 1.92
C LEU A 320 7.26 -15.14 2.93
N LEU A 321 7.40 -13.82 3.05
CA LEU A 321 8.35 -13.20 3.99
C LEU A 321 8.05 -13.56 5.45
N LYS A 322 6.76 -13.71 5.81
CA LYS A 322 6.33 -14.24 7.10
C LYS A 322 6.82 -15.69 7.30
N ASP A 323 6.50 -16.57 6.37
CA ASP A 323 6.82 -18.00 6.48
C ASP A 323 8.33 -18.25 6.51
N LEU A 324 9.10 -17.46 5.80
CA LEU A 324 10.57 -17.49 5.85
C LEU A 324 11.15 -16.93 7.15
N GLY A 325 10.33 -16.32 8.01
CA GLY A 325 10.79 -15.60 9.20
C GLY A 325 11.64 -14.38 8.86
N ARG A 326 11.59 -13.90 7.60
CA ARG A 326 12.38 -12.73 7.18
C ARG A 326 11.74 -11.41 7.60
N ALA A 327 10.43 -11.35 7.64
CA ALA A 327 9.68 -10.22 8.15
C ALA A 327 8.79 -10.65 9.32
N GLN A 328 8.76 -9.82 10.36
CA GLN A 328 7.82 -9.95 11.46
C GLN A 328 6.57 -9.14 11.14
N TYR A 329 5.40 -9.68 11.46
CA TYR A 329 4.13 -8.98 11.36
C TYR A 329 3.50 -8.84 12.74
N VAL A 330 2.99 -7.64 13.01
CA VAL A 330 2.40 -7.26 14.29
C VAL A 330 1.12 -6.47 14.05
N ALA A 331 0.21 -6.47 15.00
CA ALA A 331 -1.02 -5.69 14.93
C ALA A 331 -0.99 -4.50 15.90
N ILE A 332 -1.56 -3.40 15.47
CA ILE A 332 -1.80 -2.18 16.26
C ILE A 332 -3.30 -1.90 16.20
N ASP A 333 -3.92 -1.68 17.35
CA ASP A 333 -5.35 -1.38 17.41
C ASP A 333 -5.67 0.09 17.08
N ASP A 334 -6.96 0.40 16.96
CA ASP A 334 -7.44 1.71 16.56
C ASP A 334 -7.05 2.81 17.55
N ASP A 335 -7.06 2.52 18.86
CA ASP A 335 -6.69 3.50 19.91
C ASP A 335 -5.19 3.79 19.90
N GLU A 336 -4.35 2.75 19.75
CA GLU A 336 -2.90 2.91 19.61
C GLU A 336 -2.56 3.74 18.35
N ALA A 337 -3.24 3.49 17.23
CA ALA A 337 -3.06 4.23 15.99
C ALA A 337 -3.44 5.71 16.14
N LEU A 338 -4.56 6.01 16.81
CA LEU A 338 -4.99 7.38 17.10
C LEU A 338 -4.03 8.11 18.03
N ALA A 339 -3.52 7.42 19.05
CA ALA A 339 -2.53 7.99 19.96
C ALA A 339 -1.25 8.38 19.22
N ALA A 340 -0.79 7.54 18.27
CA ALA A 340 0.38 7.82 17.45
C ALA A 340 0.12 8.95 16.44
N PHE A 341 -1.09 9.02 15.85
CA PHE A 341 -1.52 10.15 15.04
C PHE A 341 -1.36 11.47 15.81
N ASP A 342 -1.91 11.54 17.02
CA ASP A 342 -1.83 12.73 17.85
C ASP A 342 -0.40 13.07 18.28
N ALA A 343 0.39 12.05 18.63
CA ALA A 343 1.78 12.23 19.02
C ALA A 343 2.60 12.87 17.88
N LEU A 344 2.49 12.34 16.63
CA LEU A 344 3.24 12.90 15.51
C LEU A 344 2.80 14.34 15.21
N CYS A 345 1.48 14.61 15.26
CA CYS A 345 0.97 15.99 15.11
C CYS A 345 1.57 16.94 16.12
N ARG A 346 1.62 16.57 17.40
CA ARG A 346 2.05 17.45 18.50
C ARG A 346 3.56 17.59 18.61
N PHE A 347 4.30 16.50 18.39
CA PHE A 347 5.75 16.55 18.52
C PHE A 347 6.44 17.07 17.26
N GLU A 348 5.96 16.70 16.07
CA GLU A 348 6.67 16.98 14.82
C GLU A 348 5.92 17.91 13.86
N GLY A 349 4.67 18.29 14.18
CA GLY A 349 3.85 19.11 13.27
C GLY A 349 3.50 18.42 11.98
N ILE A 350 3.51 17.08 11.95
CA ILE A 350 3.20 16.26 10.80
C ILE A 350 1.87 15.54 11.03
N ILE A 351 0.92 15.71 10.13
CA ILE A 351 -0.38 15.01 10.18
C ILE A 351 -0.27 13.75 9.32
N PRO A 352 -0.07 12.55 9.91
CA PRO A 352 0.05 11.32 9.15
C PRO A 352 -1.32 10.81 8.68
N ALA A 353 -1.36 10.02 7.61
CA ALA A 353 -2.53 9.21 7.33
C ALA A 353 -2.75 8.17 8.45
N LEU A 354 -4.01 7.80 8.72
CA LEU A 354 -4.34 6.78 9.72
C LEU A 354 -3.64 5.44 9.42
N GLU A 355 -3.44 5.11 8.14
CA GLU A 355 -2.63 3.98 7.72
C GLU A 355 -1.22 4.03 8.32
N SER A 356 -0.52 5.13 8.10
CA SER A 356 0.86 5.33 8.58
C SER A 356 0.95 5.39 10.08
N SER A 357 -0.12 5.85 10.75
CA SER A 357 -0.19 5.93 12.22
C SER A 357 -0.02 4.58 12.90
N HIS A 358 -0.47 3.48 12.27
CA HIS A 358 -0.23 2.12 12.77
C HIS A 358 1.28 1.81 12.84
N ALA A 359 2.02 2.12 11.78
CA ALA A 359 3.47 1.89 11.75
C ALA A 359 4.21 2.77 12.78
N ILE A 360 3.78 4.02 12.93
CA ILE A 360 4.32 4.95 13.93
C ILE A 360 4.02 4.45 15.34
N ALA A 361 2.80 3.96 15.60
CA ALA A 361 2.41 3.41 16.91
C ALA A 361 3.32 2.25 17.33
N HIS A 362 3.59 1.31 16.39
CA HIS A 362 4.50 0.22 16.70
C HIS A 362 5.93 0.72 16.95
N ALA A 363 6.44 1.66 16.16
CA ALA A 363 7.76 2.25 16.39
C ALA A 363 7.82 2.93 17.78
N MET A 364 6.79 3.68 18.17
CA MET A 364 6.68 4.28 19.50
C MET A 364 6.64 3.23 20.62
N LYS A 365 5.99 2.09 20.39
CA LYS A 365 5.86 1.00 21.37
C LYS A 365 7.19 0.30 21.65
N ILE A 366 8.03 0.10 20.64
CA ILE A 366 9.31 -0.62 20.77
C ILE A 366 10.50 0.30 21.10
N ALA A 367 10.48 1.56 20.66
CA ALA A 367 11.59 2.49 20.83
C ALA A 367 12.10 2.61 22.30
N PRO A 368 11.23 2.71 23.32
CA PRO A 368 11.68 2.85 24.71
C PRO A 368 12.51 1.66 25.22
N SER A 369 12.31 0.47 24.69
CA SER A 369 13.04 -0.75 25.08
C SER A 369 14.36 -0.93 24.33
N MET A 370 14.67 -0.08 23.36
CA MET A 370 15.89 -0.13 22.55
C MET A 370 16.91 0.92 23.00
N GLY A 371 18.19 0.67 22.72
CA GLY A 371 19.25 1.66 22.98
C GLY A 371 19.08 2.93 22.15
N ARG A 372 19.58 4.07 22.68
CA ARG A 372 19.53 5.38 21.98
C ARG A 372 20.34 5.42 20.69
N ASP A 373 21.27 4.48 20.51
CA ASP A 373 22.06 4.28 19.32
C ASP A 373 21.30 3.55 18.20
N LYS A 374 20.15 2.96 18.54
CA LYS A 374 19.29 2.23 17.60
C LYS A 374 18.44 3.17 16.76
N VAL A 375 18.18 2.76 15.51
CA VAL A 375 17.47 3.56 14.52
C VAL A 375 16.35 2.76 13.88
N LEU A 376 15.14 3.32 13.96
CA LEU A 376 13.94 2.80 13.32
C LEU A 376 13.59 3.69 12.13
N LEU A 377 13.54 3.13 10.92
CA LEU A 377 13.05 3.84 9.74
C LEU A 377 11.60 3.43 9.47
N VAL A 378 10.68 4.38 9.62
CA VAL A 378 9.25 4.18 9.39
C VAL A 378 8.85 4.78 8.05
N ASN A 379 8.12 4.02 7.22
CA ASN A 379 7.52 4.56 6.01
C ASN A 379 6.28 5.39 6.33
N LEU A 380 6.38 6.72 6.26
CA LEU A 380 5.24 7.62 6.36
C LEU A 380 4.53 7.66 5.01
N SER A 381 3.68 6.66 4.77
CA SER A 381 3.16 6.27 3.47
C SER A 381 2.16 7.25 2.85
N GLY A 382 1.58 8.15 3.66
CA GLY A 382 0.64 9.17 3.22
C GLY A 382 0.33 10.21 4.28
N ARG A 383 -0.22 11.35 3.84
CA ARG A 383 -0.65 12.44 4.71
C ARG A 383 -2.11 12.29 5.14
N GLY A 384 -2.44 12.88 6.30
CA GLY A 384 -3.72 12.69 6.99
C GLY A 384 -4.82 13.68 6.65
N ASP A 385 -4.63 14.60 5.68
CA ASP A 385 -5.67 15.57 5.32
C ASP A 385 -7.01 14.90 4.98
N LYS A 386 -6.96 13.72 4.37
CA LYS A 386 -8.14 12.92 4.03
C LYS A 386 -8.89 12.39 5.25
N ASP A 387 -8.23 12.28 6.40
CA ASP A 387 -8.75 11.62 7.60
C ASP A 387 -9.33 12.60 8.62
N MET A 388 -9.25 13.92 8.34
CA MET A 388 -9.68 14.97 9.28
C MET A 388 -11.12 14.78 9.74
N ASN A 389 -12.05 14.49 8.83
CA ASN A 389 -13.47 14.27 9.19
C ASN A 389 -13.63 13.04 10.10
N THR A 390 -12.88 11.97 9.83
CA THR A 390 -12.93 10.73 10.63
C THR A 390 -12.38 10.97 12.02
N VAL A 391 -11.21 11.61 12.11
CA VAL A 391 -10.56 11.93 13.39
C VAL A 391 -11.40 12.91 14.22
N ALA A 392 -11.96 13.96 13.59
CA ALA A 392 -12.82 14.91 14.26
C ALA A 392 -14.06 14.22 14.86
N ARG A 393 -14.75 13.37 14.07
CA ARG A 393 -15.91 12.61 14.54
C ARG A 393 -15.60 11.72 15.74
N ILE A 394 -14.45 11.00 15.70
CA ILE A 394 -14.03 10.13 16.80
C ILE A 394 -13.72 10.94 18.06
N LYS A 395 -13.14 12.12 17.89
CA LYS A 395 -12.85 13.05 19.01
C LYS A 395 -14.06 13.86 19.48
N GLY A 396 -15.25 13.66 18.89
CA GLY A 396 -16.46 14.41 19.23
C GLY A 396 -16.39 15.90 18.82
N ILE A 397 -15.59 16.24 17.81
CA ILE A 397 -15.44 17.60 17.28
C ILE A 397 -16.30 17.73 16.02
N THR A 398 -17.18 18.73 16.00
CA THR A 398 -17.95 19.11 14.81
C THR A 398 -17.11 20.09 13.97
N LEU A 399 -16.91 19.78 12.69
CA LEU A 399 -16.21 20.62 11.73
C LEU A 399 -17.18 21.53 10.99
#